data_1df6d050afc10ada3a50059511b4461d
#
_entry.id   1df6d050afc10ada3a50059511b4461d
#
_cell.length_a   1.000
_cell.length_b   1.000
_cell.length_c   1.000
_cell.angle_alpha   90.00
_cell.angle_beta   90.00
_cell.angle_gamma   90.00
#
_symmetry.space_group_name_H-M   'P 1'
#
loop_
_entity.id
_entity.type
_entity.pdbx_description
1 polymer ?
#
loop_
_entity_poly.entity_id
_entity_poly.type
_entity_poly.pdbx_seq_one_letter_code
_entity_poly.pdbx_strand_id
1 'polypeptide(L)'
;MNKIANTLFFRLFIILLFVMVLSFGGYAYFTVKMQEKHLMNLVISSANRISDFIKGSTRYGMLLNRREDTHQIILRLGEEPGIEFIRILNKKGGIIYSNVDNEIGTSVDMTAEACYICHSQKKPIESITDASRSRIITRADGHRSLGLINPIRNEADCADADCHAHPGTTKILGVLDVKMSLDRVDSNIRESQDQIIVFSMVMVFLVNPFITKSRNENR
;
A
#
# COMPACT_ATOMS: atom_id res chain seq x y z
N MET A 1 -18.93 -60.02 10.23
CA MET A 1 -18.06 -59.36 9.24
C MET A 1 -18.31 -57.86 9.13
N ASN A 2 -19.52 -57.33 9.36
CA ASN A 2 -19.84 -55.89 9.09
C ASN A 2 -19.23 -54.85 10.05
N LYS A 3 -18.92 -55.22 11.31
CA LYS A 3 -18.33 -54.22 12.28
C LYS A 3 -16.90 -53.80 11.94
N ILE A 4 -16.08 -54.72 11.38
CA ILE A 4 -14.68 -54.43 11.02
C ILE A 4 -14.62 -53.57 9.74
N ALA A 5 -15.48 -53.87 8.76
CA ALA A 5 -15.58 -53.07 7.52
C ALA A 5 -16.06 -51.64 7.82
N ASN A 6 -17.04 -51.43 8.68
CA ASN A 6 -17.50 -50.10 9.14
C ASN A 6 -16.41 -49.32 9.87
N THR A 7 -15.57 -49.97 10.67
CA THR A 7 -14.47 -49.33 11.39
C THR A 7 -13.33 -48.91 10.44
N LEU A 8 -13.02 -49.75 9.44
CA LEU A 8 -12.01 -49.47 8.42
C LEU A 8 -12.46 -48.30 7.52
N PHE A 9 -13.70 -48.36 7.04
CA PHE A 9 -14.30 -47.29 6.23
C PHE A 9 -14.30 -45.97 6.94
N PHE A 10 -14.70 -45.95 8.21
CA PHE A 10 -14.71 -44.73 9.04
C PHE A 10 -13.31 -44.15 9.26
N ARG A 11 -12.28 -44.99 9.49
CA ARG A 11 -10.89 -44.56 9.60
C ARG A 11 -10.36 -43.96 8.30
N LEU A 12 -10.59 -44.63 7.17
CA LEU A 12 -10.18 -44.10 5.85
C LEU A 12 -10.88 -42.79 5.55
N PHE A 13 -12.16 -42.67 5.89
CA PHE A 13 -12.94 -41.46 5.70
C PHE A 13 -12.38 -40.28 6.51
N ILE A 14 -12.06 -40.48 7.80
CA ILE A 14 -11.47 -39.43 8.65
C ILE A 14 -10.12 -38.99 8.08
N ILE A 15 -9.28 -39.92 7.63
CA ILE A 15 -7.99 -39.62 7.03
C ILE A 15 -8.18 -38.78 5.76
N LEU A 16 -9.09 -39.18 4.88
CA LEU A 16 -9.38 -38.46 3.64
C LEU A 16 -9.93 -37.05 3.90
N LEU A 17 -10.86 -36.93 4.85
CA LEU A 17 -11.38 -35.63 5.30
C LEU A 17 -10.27 -34.74 5.85
N PHE A 18 -9.39 -35.29 6.67
CA PHE A 18 -8.27 -34.55 7.25
C PHE A 18 -7.29 -34.05 6.17
N VAL A 19 -6.93 -34.92 5.21
CA VAL A 19 -6.07 -34.55 4.08
C VAL A 19 -6.74 -33.45 3.23
N MET A 20 -8.05 -33.58 2.98
CA MET A 20 -8.83 -32.59 2.23
C MET A 20 -8.83 -31.22 2.93
N VAL A 21 -9.10 -31.18 4.24
CA VAL A 21 -9.10 -29.93 5.03
C VAL A 21 -7.72 -29.29 5.05
N LEU A 22 -6.66 -30.10 5.23
CA LEU A 22 -5.29 -29.58 5.18
C LEU A 22 -4.93 -29.01 3.80
N SER A 23 -5.31 -29.71 2.73
CA SER A 23 -5.02 -29.28 1.35
C SER A 23 -5.76 -27.99 1.00
N PHE A 24 -7.06 -27.91 1.29
CA PHE A 24 -7.86 -26.71 1.02
C PHE A 24 -7.45 -25.54 1.93
N GLY A 25 -7.21 -25.80 3.22
CA GLY A 25 -6.74 -24.78 4.16
C GLY A 25 -5.36 -24.23 3.76
N GLY A 26 -4.43 -25.09 3.38
CA GLY A 26 -3.12 -24.70 2.90
C GLY A 26 -3.19 -23.89 1.59
N TYR A 27 -4.00 -24.34 0.64
CA TYR A 27 -4.23 -23.61 -0.61
C TYR A 27 -4.86 -22.24 -0.37
N ALA A 28 -5.89 -22.15 0.47
CA ALA A 28 -6.55 -20.90 0.83
C ALA A 28 -5.57 -19.92 1.47
N TYR A 29 -4.80 -20.36 2.45
CA TYR A 29 -3.79 -19.54 3.11
C TYR A 29 -2.74 -18.99 2.11
N PHE A 30 -2.22 -19.87 1.25
CA PHE A 30 -1.22 -19.47 0.26
C PHE A 30 -1.80 -18.48 -0.76
N THR A 31 -3.02 -18.71 -1.23
CA THR A 31 -3.70 -17.85 -2.20
C THR A 31 -3.94 -16.45 -1.63
N VAL A 32 -4.44 -16.35 -0.39
CA VAL A 32 -4.65 -15.06 0.29
C VAL A 32 -3.33 -14.30 0.45
N LYS A 33 -2.28 -14.97 0.91
CA LYS A 33 -0.97 -14.33 1.07
C LYS A 33 -0.36 -13.86 -0.24
N MET A 34 -0.50 -14.65 -1.30
CA MET A 34 -0.02 -14.27 -2.62
C MET A 34 -0.81 -13.09 -3.19
N GLN A 35 -2.13 -13.08 -3.00
CA GLN A 35 -3.02 -12.01 -3.44
C GLN A 35 -2.73 -10.69 -2.68
N GLU A 36 -2.56 -10.75 -1.35
CA GLU A 36 -2.16 -9.60 -0.54
C GLU A 36 -0.86 -8.96 -1.07
N LYS A 37 0.17 -9.79 -1.29
CA LYS A 37 1.46 -9.33 -1.82
C LYS A 37 1.31 -8.71 -3.22
N HIS A 38 0.53 -9.33 -4.08
CA HIS A 38 0.29 -8.84 -5.44
C HIS A 38 -0.43 -7.49 -5.44
N LEU A 39 -1.52 -7.36 -4.67
CA LEU A 39 -2.26 -6.11 -4.51
C LEU A 39 -1.36 -5.01 -3.96
N MET A 40 -0.56 -5.30 -2.93
CA MET A 40 0.35 -4.33 -2.35
C MET A 40 1.39 -3.83 -3.36
N ASN A 41 1.99 -4.73 -4.15
CA ASN A 41 2.92 -4.35 -5.20
C ASN A 41 2.28 -3.46 -6.28
N LEU A 42 1.03 -3.75 -6.66
CA LEU A 42 0.27 -2.91 -7.60
C LEU A 42 0.03 -1.52 -7.03
N VAL A 43 -0.36 -1.42 -5.75
CA VAL A 43 -0.59 -0.14 -5.08
C VAL A 43 0.70 0.68 -4.98
N ILE A 44 1.81 0.07 -4.56
CA ILE A 44 3.11 0.75 -4.50
C ILE A 44 3.54 1.24 -5.89
N SER A 45 3.41 0.41 -6.91
CA SER A 45 3.74 0.79 -8.29
C SER A 45 2.84 1.94 -8.78
N SER A 46 1.54 1.89 -8.47
CA SER A 46 0.59 2.96 -8.82
C SER A 46 0.91 4.26 -8.08
N ALA A 47 1.19 4.18 -6.78
CA ALA A 47 1.57 5.33 -5.97
C ALA A 47 2.85 6.00 -6.48
N ASN A 48 3.87 5.23 -6.88
CA ASN A 48 5.09 5.77 -7.48
C ASN A 48 4.77 6.54 -8.77
N ARG A 49 3.94 5.98 -9.67
CA ARG A 49 3.53 6.67 -10.91
C ARG A 49 2.75 7.96 -10.64
N ILE A 50 1.82 7.92 -9.68
CA ILE A 50 1.06 9.10 -9.27
C ILE A 50 2.00 10.17 -8.72
N SER A 51 2.93 9.81 -7.86
CA SER A 51 3.93 10.72 -7.30
C SER A 51 4.82 11.36 -8.38
N ASP A 52 5.28 10.56 -9.35
CA ASP A 52 6.07 11.09 -10.48
C ASP A 52 5.23 12.02 -11.37
N PHE A 53 3.94 11.71 -11.56
CA PHE A 53 3.00 12.56 -12.27
C PHE A 53 2.77 13.89 -11.54
N ILE A 54 2.53 13.86 -10.23
CA ILE A 54 2.37 15.07 -9.39
C ILE A 54 3.64 15.94 -9.50
N LYS A 55 4.83 15.34 -9.36
CA LYS A 55 6.10 16.05 -9.49
C LYS A 55 6.26 16.69 -10.86
N GLY A 56 5.92 15.98 -11.92
CA GLY A 56 5.97 16.50 -13.30
C GLY A 56 4.98 17.64 -13.53
N SER A 57 3.75 17.50 -13.05
CA SER A 57 2.68 18.51 -13.21
C SER A 57 2.97 19.80 -12.44
N THR A 58 3.57 19.70 -11.27
CA THR A 58 3.91 20.87 -10.44
C THR A 58 5.21 21.53 -10.87
N ARG A 59 6.09 20.82 -11.61
CA ARG A 59 7.41 21.32 -12.02
C ARG A 59 7.32 22.62 -12.81
N TYR A 60 6.43 22.70 -13.80
CA TYR A 60 6.31 23.88 -14.65
C TYR A 60 5.86 25.11 -13.85
N GLY A 61 4.87 24.95 -12.96
CA GLY A 61 4.45 26.02 -12.06
C GLY A 61 5.58 26.49 -11.13
N MET A 62 6.39 25.56 -10.63
CA MET A 62 7.55 25.88 -9.80
C MET A 62 8.65 26.61 -10.59
N LEU A 63 8.96 26.18 -11.82
CA LEU A 63 9.96 26.85 -12.68
C LEU A 63 9.58 28.28 -13.02
N LEU A 64 8.29 28.55 -13.26
CA LEU A 64 7.79 29.87 -13.58
C LEU A 64 7.43 30.70 -12.34
N ASN A 65 7.73 30.19 -11.12
CA ASN A 65 7.33 30.79 -9.84
C ASN A 65 5.82 31.07 -9.72
N ARG A 66 5.01 30.29 -10.43
CA ARG A 66 3.54 30.37 -10.37
C ARG A 66 3.03 29.58 -9.18
N ARG A 67 3.12 30.18 -7.99
CA ARG A 67 2.78 29.51 -6.74
C ARG A 67 1.33 29.07 -6.67
N GLU A 68 0.44 29.92 -7.17
CA GLU A 68 -0.99 29.65 -7.18
C GLU A 68 -1.33 28.46 -8.09
N ASP A 69 -0.77 28.38 -9.29
CA ASP A 69 -1.00 27.28 -10.21
C ASP A 69 -0.54 25.94 -9.59
N THR A 70 0.63 25.95 -8.94
CA THR A 70 1.17 24.78 -8.24
C THR A 70 0.26 24.37 -7.09
N HIS A 71 -0.24 25.33 -6.32
CA HIS A 71 -1.14 25.08 -5.19
C HIS A 71 -2.48 24.50 -5.68
N GLN A 72 -3.07 25.07 -6.73
CA GLN A 72 -4.32 24.56 -7.33
C GLN A 72 -4.18 23.13 -7.85
N ILE A 73 -3.04 22.78 -8.45
CA ILE A 73 -2.77 21.40 -8.89
C ILE A 73 -2.76 20.46 -7.68
N ILE A 74 -2.09 20.85 -6.58
CA ILE A 74 -2.01 20.03 -5.37
C ILE A 74 -3.38 19.85 -4.71
N LEU A 75 -4.19 20.92 -4.64
CA LEU A 75 -5.55 20.86 -4.11
C LEU A 75 -6.41 19.88 -4.94
N ARG A 76 -6.40 20.02 -6.26
CA ARG A 76 -7.18 19.15 -7.16
C ARG A 76 -6.79 17.69 -7.08
N LEU A 77 -5.49 17.40 -7.04
CA LEU A 77 -4.99 16.04 -6.91
C LEU A 77 -5.25 15.48 -5.51
N GLY A 78 -5.29 16.32 -4.49
CA GLY A 78 -5.64 15.93 -3.13
C GLY A 78 -7.11 15.53 -2.93
N GLU A 79 -8.01 15.94 -3.85
CA GLU A 79 -9.42 15.53 -3.87
C GLU A 79 -9.62 14.09 -4.40
N GLU A 80 -8.59 13.48 -5.00
CA GLU A 80 -8.69 12.13 -5.55
C GLU A 80 -8.93 11.08 -4.45
N PRO A 81 -9.91 10.15 -4.66
CA PRO A 81 -10.25 9.16 -3.65
C PRO A 81 -9.06 8.28 -3.26
N GLY A 82 -8.77 8.22 -1.98
CA GLY A 82 -7.66 7.46 -1.42
C GLY A 82 -6.40 8.27 -1.18
N ILE A 83 -6.34 9.53 -1.58
CA ILE A 83 -5.26 10.44 -1.19
C ILE A 83 -5.63 11.05 0.17
N GLU A 84 -4.77 10.88 1.18
CA GLU A 84 -4.95 11.51 2.50
C GLU A 84 -4.33 12.89 2.52
N PHE A 85 -3.12 13.04 1.97
CA PHE A 85 -2.49 14.34 1.74
C PHE A 85 -1.41 14.28 0.66
N ILE A 86 -1.14 15.47 0.10
CA ILE A 86 -0.01 15.76 -0.77
C ILE A 86 0.70 16.98 -0.19
N ARG A 87 2.00 16.87 0.07
CA ARG A 87 2.83 17.95 0.61
C ARG A 87 4.09 18.13 -0.22
N ILE A 88 4.52 19.37 -0.42
CA ILE A 88 5.86 19.68 -0.90
C ILE A 88 6.64 20.33 0.24
N LEU A 89 7.73 19.68 0.63
CA LEU A 89 8.61 20.10 1.71
C LEU A 89 9.88 20.71 1.12
N ASN A 90 10.38 21.77 1.74
CA ASN A 90 11.70 22.30 1.44
C ASN A 90 12.80 21.47 2.14
N LYS A 91 14.08 21.80 1.87
CA LYS A 91 15.26 21.14 2.48
C LYS A 91 15.30 21.16 4.01
N LYS A 92 14.56 22.06 4.64
CA LYS A 92 14.51 22.23 6.10
C LYS A 92 13.28 21.56 6.72
N GLY A 93 12.49 20.80 5.92
CA GLY A 93 11.26 20.18 6.37
C GLY A 93 10.06 21.14 6.44
N GLY A 94 10.20 22.39 6.00
CA GLY A 94 9.08 23.33 5.94
C GLY A 94 8.11 22.97 4.84
N ILE A 95 6.81 22.95 5.14
CA ILE A 95 5.73 22.67 4.19
C ILE A 95 5.47 23.93 3.36
N ILE A 96 5.76 23.85 2.07
CA ILE A 96 5.56 24.97 1.12
C ILE A 96 4.19 24.89 0.46
N TYR A 97 3.75 23.65 0.12
CA TYR A 97 2.44 23.37 -0.45
C TYR A 97 1.81 22.17 0.26
N SER A 98 0.51 22.23 0.47
CA SER A 98 -0.29 21.12 0.99
C SER A 98 -1.73 21.24 0.47
N ASN A 99 -2.42 20.11 0.32
CA ASN A 99 -3.88 20.08 0.15
C ASN A 99 -4.63 20.16 1.49
N VAL A 100 -3.89 20.28 2.60
CA VAL A 100 -4.44 20.50 3.96
C VAL A 100 -4.13 21.92 4.38
N ASP A 101 -5.16 22.76 4.50
CA ASP A 101 -5.04 24.23 4.62
C ASP A 101 -4.16 24.71 5.78
N ASN A 102 -4.22 24.05 6.94
CA ASN A 102 -3.54 24.53 8.15
C ASN A 102 -2.08 24.08 8.28
N GLU A 103 -1.51 23.42 7.27
CA GLU A 103 -0.15 22.89 7.33
C GLU A 103 0.88 23.77 6.63
N ILE A 104 0.46 24.62 5.70
CA ILE A 104 1.36 25.48 4.94
C ILE A 104 2.07 26.45 5.88
N GLY A 105 3.39 26.53 5.78
CA GLY A 105 4.24 27.35 6.64
C GLY A 105 4.66 26.67 7.94
N THR A 106 4.13 25.48 8.26
CA THR A 106 4.62 24.66 9.38
C THR A 106 5.82 23.82 8.94
N SER A 107 6.44 23.10 9.86
CA SER A 107 7.55 22.21 9.56
C SER A 107 7.30 20.81 10.10
N VAL A 108 7.74 19.81 9.32
CA VAL A 108 7.76 18.41 9.72
C VAL A 108 9.06 18.15 10.47
N ASP A 109 8.99 17.39 11.56
CA ASP A 109 10.18 16.95 12.29
C ASP A 109 11.06 16.07 11.36
N MET A 110 12.37 16.35 11.33
CA MET A 110 13.34 15.61 10.52
C MET A 110 13.50 14.15 10.99
N THR A 111 13.04 13.82 12.18
CA THR A 111 12.93 12.45 12.69
C THR A 111 11.60 11.80 12.34
N ALA A 112 10.66 12.56 11.77
CA ALA A 112 9.37 12.03 11.31
C ALA A 112 9.56 11.02 10.18
N GLU A 113 8.56 10.16 10.00
CA GLU A 113 8.57 9.07 9.02
C GLU A 113 8.92 9.53 7.59
N ALA A 114 8.51 10.73 7.17
CA ALA A 114 8.82 11.29 5.86
C ALA A 114 10.31 11.59 5.68
N CYS A 115 11.00 12.00 6.72
CA CYS A 115 12.38 12.47 6.68
C CYS A 115 13.39 11.40 7.08
N TYR A 116 12.99 10.47 7.94
CA TYR A 116 13.87 9.45 8.53
C TYR A 116 14.63 8.63 7.51
N ILE A 117 14.01 8.24 6.39
CA ILE A 117 14.65 7.41 5.36
C ILE A 117 15.93 8.07 4.82
N CYS A 118 15.86 9.39 4.57
CA CYS A 118 17.01 10.14 4.04
C CYS A 118 17.96 10.62 5.13
N HIS A 119 17.43 10.93 6.33
CA HIS A 119 18.18 11.60 7.40
C HIS A 119 18.59 10.68 8.54
N SER A 120 18.35 9.36 8.45
CA SER A 120 18.80 8.36 9.45
C SER A 120 20.31 8.23 9.54
N GLN A 121 21.06 8.68 8.53
CA GLN A 121 22.52 8.66 8.49
C GLN A 121 23.09 10.07 8.66
N LYS A 122 24.40 10.17 9.04
CA LYS A 122 25.11 11.45 9.19
C LYS A 122 25.10 12.33 7.95
N LYS A 123 24.96 11.73 6.76
CA LYS A 123 24.74 12.43 5.49
C LYS A 123 23.44 11.96 4.87
N PRO A 124 22.55 12.88 4.44
CA PRO A 124 21.31 12.50 3.76
C PRO A 124 21.60 11.67 2.51
N ILE A 125 20.78 10.65 2.27
CA ILE A 125 20.87 9.78 1.09
C ILE A 125 20.40 10.61 -0.12
N GLU A 126 21.28 10.76 -1.13
CA GLU A 126 20.98 11.53 -2.35
C GLU A 126 20.24 10.73 -3.43
N SER A 127 20.24 9.38 -3.31
CA SER A 127 19.58 8.48 -4.26
C SER A 127 18.78 7.43 -3.51
N ILE A 128 17.48 7.42 -3.72
CA ILE A 128 16.55 6.45 -3.14
C ILE A 128 15.98 5.59 -4.26
N THR A 129 15.98 4.27 -4.08
CA THR A 129 15.33 3.33 -5.00
C THR A 129 13.81 3.41 -4.86
N ASP A 130 13.06 3.05 -5.90
CA ASP A 130 11.59 3.07 -5.88
C ASP A 130 11.00 2.24 -4.72
N ALA A 131 11.62 1.12 -4.40
CA ALA A 131 11.23 0.28 -3.28
C ALA A 131 11.43 0.95 -1.90
N SER A 132 12.43 1.84 -1.79
CA SER A 132 12.76 2.54 -0.55
C SER A 132 11.99 3.85 -0.36
N ARG A 133 11.28 4.32 -1.39
CA ARG A 133 10.47 5.55 -1.32
C ARG A 133 9.17 5.36 -0.56
N SER A 134 8.66 4.12 -0.50
CA SER A 134 7.34 3.81 0.07
C SER A 134 7.46 3.11 1.42
N ARG A 135 6.54 3.41 2.31
CA ARG A 135 6.38 2.76 3.60
C ARG A 135 4.92 2.62 3.98
N ILE A 136 4.60 1.55 4.69
CA ILE A 136 3.26 1.35 5.24
C ILE A 136 3.27 1.88 6.68
N ILE A 137 2.32 2.75 6.96
CA ILE A 137 2.11 3.35 8.27
C ILE A 137 0.82 2.75 8.82
N THR A 138 0.88 2.15 10.00
CA THR A 138 -0.30 1.63 10.69
C THR A 138 -0.56 2.48 11.93
N ARG A 139 -1.75 3.08 12.00
CA ARG A 139 -2.20 3.82 13.18
C ARG A 139 -2.67 2.87 14.29
N ALA A 140 -2.81 3.41 15.49
CA ALA A 140 -3.30 2.66 16.66
C ALA A 140 -4.73 2.10 16.47
N ASP A 141 -5.56 2.74 15.66
CA ASP A 141 -6.91 2.30 15.28
C ASP A 141 -6.93 1.19 14.21
N GLY A 142 -5.74 0.78 13.73
CA GLY A 142 -5.59 -0.24 12.70
C GLY A 142 -5.68 0.30 11.27
N HIS A 143 -5.98 1.58 11.08
CA HIS A 143 -5.95 2.21 9.76
C HIS A 143 -4.55 2.17 9.15
N ARG A 144 -4.44 1.66 7.93
CA ARG A 144 -3.18 1.57 7.20
C ARG A 144 -3.12 2.59 6.08
N SER A 145 -1.98 3.25 5.98
CA SER A 145 -1.70 4.21 4.91
C SER A 145 -0.36 3.88 4.25
N LEU A 146 -0.25 4.18 2.97
CA LEU A 146 0.99 4.14 2.22
C LEU A 146 1.58 5.56 2.17
N GLY A 147 2.69 5.78 2.85
CA GLY A 147 3.49 7.00 2.72
C GLY A 147 4.51 6.83 1.59
N LEU A 148 4.63 7.82 0.73
CA LEU A 148 5.56 7.85 -0.38
C LEU A 148 6.30 9.18 -0.41
N ILE A 149 7.63 9.12 -0.47
CA ILE A 149 8.50 10.29 -0.64
C ILE A 149 9.13 10.30 -2.04
N ASN A 150 9.14 11.45 -2.69
CA ASN A 150 9.76 11.64 -4.00
C ASN A 150 10.65 12.87 -3.99
N PRO A 151 11.99 12.71 -4.02
CA PRO A 151 12.91 13.85 -4.00
C PRO A 151 12.74 14.71 -5.25
N ILE A 152 12.67 16.02 -5.04
CA ILE A 152 12.70 17.03 -6.10
C ILE A 152 14.16 17.40 -6.34
N ARG A 153 14.72 16.94 -7.46
CA ARG A 153 16.12 17.14 -7.80
C ARG A 153 16.33 18.51 -8.42
N ASN A 154 17.52 19.07 -8.21
CA ASN A 154 17.98 20.26 -8.91
C ASN A 154 18.45 19.83 -10.31
N GLU A 155 17.59 19.99 -11.29
CA GLU A 155 17.91 19.77 -12.70
C GLU A 155 18.48 21.06 -13.33
N ALA A 156 19.08 20.99 -14.50
CA ALA A 156 19.69 22.16 -15.16
C ALA A 156 18.72 23.33 -15.25
N ASP A 157 17.48 23.07 -15.69
CA ASP A 157 16.44 24.11 -15.82
C ASP A 157 16.06 24.75 -14.45
N CYS A 158 16.24 24.03 -13.33
CA CYS A 158 15.99 24.55 -12.00
C CYS A 158 17.16 25.38 -11.47
N ALA A 159 18.39 25.07 -11.95
CA ALA A 159 19.58 25.80 -11.53
C ALA A 159 19.69 27.17 -12.24
N ASP A 160 19.19 27.25 -13.48
CA ASP A 160 19.35 28.42 -14.37
C ASP A 160 18.04 29.19 -14.59
N ALA A 161 17.01 28.96 -13.74
CA ALA A 161 15.71 29.62 -13.88
C ALA A 161 15.80 31.12 -13.62
N ASP A 162 15.24 31.94 -14.50
CA ASP A 162 15.27 33.43 -14.41
C ASP A 162 14.63 33.99 -13.14
N CYS A 163 13.67 33.30 -12.57
CA CYS A 163 12.90 33.78 -11.41
C CYS A 163 13.60 33.47 -10.08
N HIS A 164 14.38 32.41 -9.99
CA HIS A 164 15.19 32.03 -8.83
C HIS A 164 16.19 30.93 -9.23
N ALA A 165 17.43 31.15 -8.95
CA ALA A 165 18.50 30.20 -9.22
C ALA A 165 18.84 29.41 -7.94
N HIS A 166 19.01 28.10 -8.09
CA HIS A 166 19.58 27.27 -7.04
C HIS A 166 21.04 26.96 -7.37
N PRO A 167 21.98 27.08 -6.39
CA PRO A 167 23.38 26.73 -6.65
C PRO A 167 23.44 25.30 -7.20
N GLY A 168 24.20 25.09 -8.30
CA GLY A 168 24.35 23.78 -8.93
C GLY A 168 24.93 22.70 -8.00
N THR A 169 25.55 23.12 -6.90
CA THR A 169 26.02 22.22 -5.83
C THR A 169 24.88 21.61 -4.98
N THR A 170 23.69 22.23 -5.01
CA THR A 170 22.52 21.71 -4.32
C THR A 170 21.87 20.63 -5.18
N LYS A 171 21.86 19.37 -4.74
CA LYS A 171 21.31 18.23 -5.51
C LYS A 171 19.82 18.03 -5.32
N ILE A 172 19.32 18.26 -4.11
CA ILE A 172 17.90 18.09 -3.75
C ILE A 172 17.33 19.44 -3.32
N LEU A 173 16.24 19.86 -3.92
CA LEU A 173 15.56 21.13 -3.65
C LEU A 173 14.47 20.98 -2.58
N GLY A 174 13.86 19.82 -2.54
CA GLY A 174 12.76 19.52 -1.64
C GLY A 174 12.31 18.07 -1.79
N VAL A 175 11.21 17.75 -1.15
CA VAL A 175 10.59 16.42 -1.19
C VAL A 175 9.10 16.56 -1.41
N LEU A 176 8.56 15.80 -2.36
CA LEU A 176 7.14 15.54 -2.45
C LEU A 176 6.82 14.38 -1.51
N ASP A 177 5.92 14.62 -0.54
CA ASP A 177 5.40 13.65 0.41
C ASP A 177 3.92 13.39 0.09
N VAL A 178 3.57 12.16 -0.26
CA VAL A 178 2.21 11.74 -0.60
C VAL A 178 1.81 10.63 0.35
N LYS A 179 0.62 10.75 0.92
CA LYS A 179 0.03 9.72 1.77
C LYS A 179 -1.29 9.25 1.19
N MET A 180 -1.43 7.93 1.07
CA MET A 180 -2.61 7.28 0.49
C MET A 180 -3.19 6.27 1.47
N SER A 181 -4.53 6.25 1.60
CA SER A 181 -5.25 5.23 2.37
C SER A 181 -5.13 3.85 1.72
N LEU A 182 -4.95 2.83 2.52
CA LEU A 182 -5.02 1.42 2.13
C LEU A 182 -6.38 0.78 2.42
N ASP A 183 -7.39 1.54 2.87
CA ASP A 183 -8.69 1.01 3.27
C ASP A 183 -9.35 0.18 2.17
N ARG A 184 -9.26 0.63 0.91
CA ARG A 184 -9.80 -0.11 -0.24
C ARG A 184 -9.07 -1.44 -0.47
N VAL A 185 -7.75 -1.45 -0.24
CA VAL A 185 -6.94 -2.68 -0.34
C VAL A 185 -7.32 -3.64 0.78
N ASP A 186 -7.43 -3.12 2.00
CA ASP A 186 -7.78 -3.90 3.19
C ASP A 186 -9.20 -4.45 3.13
N SER A 187 -10.15 -3.69 2.57
CA SER A 187 -11.52 -4.18 2.33
C SER A 187 -11.54 -5.29 1.28
N ASN A 188 -10.82 -5.14 0.17
CA ASN A 188 -10.75 -6.17 -0.87
C ASN A 188 -10.11 -7.47 -0.34
N ILE A 189 -9.08 -7.36 0.50
CA ILE A 189 -8.45 -8.53 1.14
C ILE A 189 -9.44 -9.22 2.06
N ARG A 190 -10.16 -8.47 2.90
CA ARG A 190 -11.20 -9.03 3.81
C ARG A 190 -12.31 -9.71 3.03
N GLU A 191 -12.83 -9.08 2.00
CA GLU A 191 -13.87 -9.67 1.15
C GLU A 191 -13.42 -10.98 0.51
N SER A 192 -12.19 -11.03 0.01
CA SER A 192 -11.60 -12.27 -0.53
C SER A 192 -11.47 -13.37 0.53
N GLN A 193 -11.10 -13.01 1.76
CA GLN A 193 -11.03 -13.94 2.88
C GLN A 193 -12.41 -14.51 3.23
N ASP A 194 -13.42 -13.65 3.32
CA ASP A 194 -14.80 -14.05 3.61
C ASP A 194 -15.35 -14.98 2.54
N GLN A 195 -15.11 -14.69 1.26
CA GLN A 195 -15.50 -15.58 0.14
C GLN A 195 -14.86 -16.97 0.26
N ILE A 196 -13.57 -17.04 0.60
CA ILE A 196 -12.87 -18.32 0.79
C ILE A 196 -13.47 -19.10 1.97
N ILE A 197 -13.77 -18.42 3.08
CA ILE A 197 -14.39 -19.04 4.27
C ILE A 197 -15.77 -19.59 3.91
N VAL A 198 -16.62 -18.79 3.25
CA VAL A 198 -17.97 -19.21 2.82
C VAL A 198 -17.89 -20.40 1.87
N PHE A 199 -17.01 -20.34 0.86
CA PHE A 199 -16.82 -21.45 -0.07
C PHE A 199 -16.36 -22.72 0.64
N SER A 200 -15.43 -22.60 1.59
CA SER A 200 -14.94 -23.74 2.37
C SER A 200 -16.06 -24.36 3.22
N MET A 201 -16.91 -23.54 3.85
CA MET A 201 -18.07 -24.04 4.59
C MET A 201 -19.08 -24.77 3.68
N VAL A 202 -19.40 -24.20 2.53
CA VAL A 202 -20.31 -24.82 1.55
C VAL A 202 -19.78 -26.17 1.11
N MET A 203 -18.49 -26.30 0.82
CA MET A 203 -17.85 -27.57 0.44
C MET A 203 -17.95 -28.62 1.54
N VAL A 204 -17.73 -28.23 2.81
CA VAL A 204 -17.89 -29.13 3.96
C VAL A 204 -19.35 -29.59 4.09
N PHE A 205 -20.33 -28.69 3.90
CA PHE A 205 -21.76 -29.04 3.93
C PHE A 205 -22.19 -29.96 2.80
N LEU A 206 -21.67 -29.77 1.58
CA LEU A 206 -22.00 -30.60 0.42
C LEU A 206 -21.43 -32.03 0.55
N VAL A 207 -20.31 -32.20 1.23
CA VAL A 207 -19.71 -33.52 1.45
C VAL A 207 -20.44 -34.28 2.54
N ASN A 208 -21.07 -33.61 3.52
CA ASN A 208 -21.73 -34.20 4.67
C ASN A 208 -22.94 -35.12 4.33
N PRO A 209 -23.88 -34.78 3.41
CA PRO A 209 -25.03 -35.64 3.08
C PRO A 209 -24.62 -36.91 2.32
N PHE A 210 -23.50 -36.90 1.58
CA PHE A 210 -22.97 -38.13 0.95
C PHE A 210 -22.57 -39.19 2.00
N ILE A 211 -22.13 -38.75 3.16
CA ILE A 211 -21.73 -39.59 4.29
C ILE A 211 -22.97 -40.23 4.95
N THR A 212 -24.02 -39.44 5.18
CA THR A 212 -25.23 -39.89 5.82
C THR A 212 -26.03 -40.87 4.94
N LYS A 213 -26.01 -40.65 3.60
CA LYS A 213 -26.67 -41.57 2.65
C LYS A 213 -25.93 -42.89 2.55
N SER A 214 -24.62 -42.93 2.44
CA SER A 214 -23.80 -44.13 2.45
C SER A 214 -23.94 -44.96 3.73
N ARG A 215 -24.25 -44.31 4.86
CA ARG A 215 -24.49 -44.95 6.14
C ARG A 215 -25.87 -45.62 6.23
N ASN A 216 -26.88 -45.08 5.54
CA ASN A 216 -28.24 -45.65 5.52
C ASN A 216 -28.40 -46.80 4.52
N GLU A 217 -27.65 -46.79 3.41
CA GLU A 217 -27.67 -47.91 2.42
C GLU A 217 -26.91 -49.14 2.91
N ASN A 218 -26.08 -49.06 3.92
CA ASN A 218 -25.33 -50.14 4.53
C ASN A 218 -25.93 -50.65 5.86
N ARG A 219 -27.16 -50.28 6.22
CA ARG A 219 -27.94 -50.84 7.29
C ARG A 219 -29.02 -51.76 6.78
#